data_095be14c3afdf5759d7046274b8bc6c2
#
_entry.id   095be14c3afdf5759d7046274b8bc6c2
#
_cell.length_a   1.000
_cell.length_b   1.000
_cell.length_c   1.000
_cell.angle_alpha   90.00
_cell.angle_beta   90.00
_cell.angle_gamma   90.00
#
_symmetry.space_group_name_H-M   'P 1'
#
loop_
_entity.id
_entity.type
_entity.pdbx_description
1 polymer ?
#
loop_
_entity_poly.entity_id
_entity_poly.type
_entity_poly.pdbx_seq_one_letter_code
_entity_poly.pdbx_strand_id
1 'polypeptide(L)'
;MRMIKTIRNISALLLASAMIAVGFTACTVYFGDKTPGSGGEGPGVTAPAEDLEGIPERPDGEVTKLFDFAGKTDLSSLEGWHAANGYGNDPSLFGCKWSWDNVWVDDDGLLRLELREPNGDGNITGGEFRTYGTYGHGYYSVRMKPMKADGVISSFFTYTNRPHWDEIDIEFLGDDTTKVQFNYYTEGEGGHEFVYHLGYDASEEFHSYGFEWTENSIIWYVDGKPVHKATADIPTAEQQIMMNLWPIAESGPDNWAGVYKGDLGTAYYEWAGFDPAD
;
A
#
# COMPACT_ATOMS: atom_id res chain seq x y z
N MET A 1 -58.07 58.17 9.64
CA MET A 1 -57.65 57.44 8.41
C MET A 1 -56.51 56.50 8.79
N ARG A 2 -56.84 55.23 9.09
CA ARG A 2 -55.88 54.26 9.63
C ARG A 2 -55.38 53.35 8.52
N MET A 3 -54.06 53.31 8.33
CA MET A 3 -53.40 52.36 7.43
C MET A 3 -53.18 51.03 8.12
N ILE A 4 -53.76 49.98 7.51
CA ILE A 4 -53.59 48.61 7.96
C ILE A 4 -52.32 48.04 7.23
N LYS A 5 -51.31 47.64 7.99
CA LYS A 5 -50.12 46.92 7.48
C LYS A 5 -50.45 45.46 7.42
N THR A 6 -50.47 44.90 6.22
CA THR A 6 -50.54 43.45 6.00
C THR A 6 -49.14 42.86 6.02
N ILE A 7 -48.84 42.02 6.96
CA ILE A 7 -47.61 41.23 7.05
C ILE A 7 -47.85 39.95 6.25
N ARG A 8 -47.08 39.77 5.20
CA ARG A 8 -46.97 38.50 4.46
C ARG A 8 -45.83 37.68 5.02
N ASN A 9 -46.16 36.55 5.65
CA ASN A 9 -45.19 35.55 6.03
C ASN A 9 -44.66 34.88 4.76
N ILE A 10 -43.35 34.95 4.52
CA ILE A 10 -42.65 34.16 3.53
C ILE A 10 -41.96 33.05 4.32
N SER A 11 -42.52 31.85 4.21
CA SER A 11 -41.88 30.63 4.69
C SER A 11 -40.67 30.33 3.82
N ALA A 12 -39.47 30.52 4.34
CA ALA A 12 -38.25 30.07 3.71
C ALA A 12 -38.14 28.55 3.90
N LEU A 13 -38.31 27.82 2.82
CA LEU A 13 -38.01 26.38 2.76
C LEU A 13 -36.48 26.22 2.75
N LEU A 14 -35.91 25.86 3.88
CA LEU A 14 -34.52 25.42 3.97
C LEU A 14 -34.41 24.03 3.38
N LEU A 15 -33.96 23.93 2.14
CA LEU A 15 -33.42 22.68 1.58
C LEU A 15 -32.09 22.41 2.30
N ALA A 16 -32.13 21.53 3.28
CA ALA A 16 -30.93 20.92 3.83
C ALA A 16 -30.35 19.96 2.75
N SER A 17 -29.36 20.46 2.02
CA SER A 17 -28.47 19.58 1.23
C SER A 17 -27.73 18.69 2.21
N ALA A 18 -28.15 17.45 2.35
CA ALA A 18 -27.38 16.41 3.00
C ALA A 18 -26.13 16.17 2.14
N MET A 19 -25.02 16.82 2.46
CA MET A 19 -23.71 16.35 2.03
C MET A 19 -23.49 15.00 2.72
N ILE A 20 -23.64 13.93 1.96
CA ILE A 20 -23.11 12.63 2.35
C ILE A 20 -21.60 12.82 2.32
N ALA A 21 -21.02 13.15 3.46
CA ALA A 21 -19.60 12.99 3.69
C ALA A 21 -19.35 11.46 3.64
N VAL A 22 -18.89 10.97 2.49
CA VAL A 22 -18.29 9.65 2.41
C VAL A 22 -17.03 9.76 3.25
N GLY A 23 -17.13 9.36 4.50
CA GLY A 23 -16.00 9.26 5.41
C GLY A 23 -15.07 8.18 4.86
N PHE A 24 -13.99 8.60 4.23
CA PHE A 24 -12.84 7.75 4.02
C PHE A 24 -12.23 7.50 5.40
N THR A 25 -12.59 6.36 5.98
CA THR A 25 -12.01 5.94 7.25
C THR A 25 -10.60 5.49 6.95
N ALA A 26 -9.64 6.16 7.56
CA ALA A 26 -8.23 5.85 7.49
C ALA A 26 -7.98 4.36 7.79
N CYS A 27 -7.02 3.79 7.09
CA CYS A 27 -6.39 2.53 7.44
C CYS A 27 -5.83 2.67 8.87
N THR A 28 -6.51 2.11 9.85
CA THR A 28 -6.00 2.05 11.21
C THR A 28 -5.31 0.71 11.35
N VAL A 29 -4.01 0.69 11.21
CA VAL A 29 -3.21 -0.48 11.56
C VAL A 29 -3.35 -0.68 13.06
N TYR A 30 -4.10 -1.68 13.46
CA TYR A 30 -4.23 -2.08 14.85
C TYR A 30 -3.06 -3.01 15.16
N PHE A 31 -2.00 -2.49 15.76
CA PHE A 31 -1.06 -3.34 16.47
C PHE A 31 -1.82 -3.90 17.67
N GLY A 32 -2.11 -5.19 17.65
CA GLY A 32 -2.69 -5.88 18.79
C GLY A 32 -1.86 -5.54 20.03
N ASP A 33 -2.53 -5.35 21.17
CA ASP A 33 -2.00 -4.89 22.47
C ASP A 33 -0.98 -5.91 23.05
N LYS A 34 0.14 -6.12 22.31
CA LYS A 34 1.34 -6.77 22.80
C LYS A 34 2.39 -5.66 22.93
N THR A 35 2.62 -5.23 24.16
CA THR A 35 3.82 -4.46 24.52
C THR A 35 5.02 -5.03 23.76
N PRO A 36 5.77 -4.19 23.00
CA PRO A 36 6.97 -4.63 22.30
C PRO A 36 7.92 -5.20 23.35
N GLY A 37 8.13 -6.51 23.30
CA GLY A 37 9.16 -7.17 24.08
C GLY A 37 10.50 -6.59 23.65
N SER A 38 11.30 -6.18 24.62
CA SER A 38 12.67 -5.69 24.50
C SER A 38 13.46 -6.40 23.42
N GLY A 39 14.07 -5.64 22.52
CA GLY A 39 14.91 -6.01 21.39
C GLY A 39 15.59 -7.38 21.49
N GLY A 40 15.08 -8.30 20.75
CA GLY A 40 15.73 -9.50 20.32
C GLY A 40 15.30 -9.68 18.86
N GLU A 41 16.25 -9.81 17.96
CA GLU A 41 15.99 -10.37 16.63
C GLU A 41 15.26 -11.70 16.86
N GLY A 42 13.94 -11.69 16.73
CA GLY A 42 13.19 -12.94 16.64
C GLY A 42 13.78 -13.66 15.43
N PRO A 43 14.11 -14.96 15.52
CA PRO A 43 14.54 -15.71 14.34
C PRO A 43 13.43 -15.52 13.31
N GLY A 44 13.78 -14.94 12.14
CA GLY A 44 12.89 -14.92 11.00
C GLY A 44 12.41 -16.37 10.82
N VAL A 45 11.12 -16.59 11.04
CA VAL A 45 10.54 -17.91 10.83
C VAL A 45 10.52 -18.08 9.32
N THR A 46 11.59 -18.66 8.77
CA THR A 46 11.51 -19.19 7.41
C THR A 46 10.44 -20.27 7.47
N ALA A 47 9.42 -20.18 6.60
CA ALA A 47 8.48 -21.28 6.41
C ALA A 47 9.29 -22.56 6.26
N PRO A 48 8.89 -23.67 6.89
CA PRO A 48 9.56 -24.94 6.68
C PRO A 48 9.63 -25.21 5.17
N ALA A 49 10.80 -25.61 4.67
CA ALA A 49 10.99 -25.88 3.24
C ALA A 49 9.96 -26.90 2.69
N GLU A 50 9.40 -27.71 3.57
CA GLU A 50 8.35 -28.69 3.31
C GLU A 50 7.04 -28.05 2.82
N ASP A 51 6.68 -26.84 3.28
CA ASP A 51 5.44 -26.15 2.88
C ASP A 51 5.53 -25.51 1.48
N LEU A 52 6.73 -25.42 0.92
CA LEU A 52 6.99 -24.85 -0.40
C LEU A 52 7.32 -25.92 -1.46
N GLU A 53 7.50 -27.18 -1.05
CA GLU A 53 7.83 -28.27 -1.97
C GLU A 53 6.72 -28.49 -3.01
N GLY A 54 7.10 -28.52 -4.30
CA GLY A 54 6.16 -28.74 -5.41
C GLY A 54 5.37 -27.51 -5.83
N ILE A 55 5.55 -26.35 -5.20
CA ILE A 55 4.99 -25.10 -5.69
C ILE A 55 5.79 -24.64 -6.94
N PRO A 56 5.13 -24.42 -8.09
CA PRO A 56 5.84 -24.01 -9.30
C PRO A 56 6.46 -22.63 -9.15
N GLU A 57 7.63 -22.44 -9.74
CA GLU A 57 8.18 -21.10 -9.94
C GLU A 57 7.31 -20.32 -10.95
N ARG A 58 7.26 -19.01 -10.81
CA ARG A 58 6.62 -18.08 -11.73
C ARG A 58 7.70 -17.23 -12.36
N PRO A 59 7.96 -17.38 -13.68
CA PRO A 59 8.99 -16.60 -14.36
C PRO A 59 8.76 -15.09 -14.16
N ASP A 60 9.85 -14.36 -14.02
CA ASP A 60 9.82 -12.89 -13.90
C ASP A 60 9.15 -12.26 -15.14
N GLY A 61 8.15 -11.39 -14.89
CA GLY A 61 7.41 -10.70 -15.95
C GLY A 61 6.29 -11.50 -16.64
N GLU A 62 6.06 -12.76 -16.29
CA GLU A 62 4.91 -13.53 -16.83
C GLU A 62 3.62 -13.21 -16.05
N VAL A 63 2.91 -12.18 -16.51
CA VAL A 63 1.55 -11.84 -16.09
C VAL A 63 0.72 -11.46 -17.31
N THR A 64 -0.51 -11.99 -17.39
CA THR A 64 -1.40 -11.75 -18.53
C THR A 64 -1.93 -10.32 -18.56
N LYS A 65 -2.24 -9.77 -17.40
CA LYS A 65 -2.64 -8.37 -17.19
C LYS A 65 -1.46 -7.59 -16.64
N LEU A 66 -0.66 -7.02 -17.51
CA LEU A 66 0.47 -6.18 -17.13
C LEU A 66 0.08 -4.71 -17.23
N PHE A 67 0.26 -4.01 -16.14
CA PHE A 67 0.21 -2.55 -16.10
C PHE A 67 1.64 -2.02 -16.28
N ASP A 68 2.05 -1.91 -17.54
CA ASP A 68 3.37 -1.43 -17.92
C ASP A 68 3.36 0.10 -17.99
N PHE A 69 4.27 0.73 -17.30
CA PHE A 69 4.43 2.18 -17.28
C PHE A 69 5.30 2.69 -18.44
N ALA A 70 6.03 1.81 -19.14
CA ALA A 70 6.87 2.17 -20.27
C ALA A 70 6.07 2.88 -21.38
N GLY A 71 6.62 4.00 -21.87
CA GLY A 71 5.97 4.81 -22.89
C GLY A 71 4.75 5.61 -22.43
N LYS A 72 4.47 5.64 -21.13
CA LYS A 72 3.46 6.52 -20.52
C LYS A 72 4.13 7.83 -20.10
N THR A 73 3.57 8.93 -20.51
CA THR A 73 4.04 10.28 -20.13
C THR A 73 3.06 10.98 -19.19
N ASP A 74 1.89 10.38 -18.99
CA ASP A 74 0.81 10.94 -18.20
C ASP A 74 0.02 9.81 -17.52
N LEU A 75 -0.15 9.90 -16.21
CA LEU A 75 -0.95 8.95 -15.42
C LEU A 75 -2.40 8.88 -15.88
N SER A 76 -2.95 9.94 -16.47
CA SER A 76 -4.30 9.95 -17.04
C SER A 76 -4.47 8.94 -18.19
N SER A 77 -3.36 8.47 -18.78
CA SER A 77 -3.35 7.42 -19.80
C SER A 77 -3.46 6.00 -19.23
N LEU A 78 -3.33 5.84 -17.91
CA LEU A 78 -3.50 4.57 -17.19
C LEU A 78 -4.96 4.41 -16.79
N GLU A 79 -5.78 3.91 -17.73
CA GLU A 79 -7.19 3.67 -17.47
C GLU A 79 -7.36 2.71 -16.28
N GLY A 80 -8.25 3.07 -15.35
CA GLY A 80 -8.52 2.26 -14.17
C GLY A 80 -7.65 2.54 -12.95
N TRP A 81 -6.68 3.48 -13.05
CA TRP A 81 -5.79 3.87 -11.94
C TRP A 81 -5.93 5.35 -11.56
N HIS A 82 -5.55 5.68 -10.34
CA HIS A 82 -5.49 7.06 -9.86
C HIS A 82 -4.47 7.23 -8.73
N ALA A 83 -3.96 8.45 -8.58
CA ALA A 83 -3.16 8.87 -7.45
C ALA A 83 -4.05 9.40 -6.31
N ALA A 84 -3.74 9.04 -5.08
CA ALA A 84 -4.38 9.59 -3.90
C ALA A 84 -3.99 11.06 -3.69
N ASN A 85 -4.91 11.88 -3.17
CA ASN A 85 -4.65 13.30 -2.98
C ASN A 85 -5.47 13.94 -1.86
N GLY A 86 -4.81 14.81 -1.07
CA GLY A 86 -5.46 15.74 -0.16
C GLY A 86 -5.89 15.16 1.20
N TYR A 87 -5.57 13.91 1.49
CA TYR A 87 -5.83 13.28 2.78
C TYR A 87 -4.60 12.49 3.27
N GLY A 88 -4.59 12.13 4.52
CA GLY A 88 -3.62 11.19 5.12
C GLY A 88 -4.37 10.01 5.73
N ASN A 89 -3.66 8.92 5.94
CA ASN A 89 -4.14 7.78 6.71
C ASN A 89 -4.02 8.07 8.23
N ASP A 90 -3.99 7.04 9.07
CA ASP A 90 -3.87 7.21 10.51
C ASP A 90 -2.60 8.01 10.87
N PRO A 91 -2.73 9.22 11.45
CA PRO A 91 -1.59 10.08 11.73
C PRO A 91 -0.71 9.57 12.90
N SER A 92 -1.12 8.53 13.60
CA SER A 92 -0.26 7.87 14.58
C SER A 92 0.77 6.95 13.94
N LEU A 93 0.56 6.55 12.69
CA LEU A 93 1.45 5.67 11.92
C LEU A 93 2.04 6.38 10.70
N PHE A 94 1.21 7.09 9.92
CA PHE A 94 1.60 7.74 8.66
C PHE A 94 2.04 9.18 8.90
N GLY A 95 3.32 9.47 8.66
CA GLY A 95 3.92 10.80 8.83
C GLY A 95 3.69 11.75 7.66
N CYS A 96 2.76 11.49 6.76
CA CYS A 96 2.51 12.32 5.58
C CYS A 96 1.04 12.42 5.20
N LYS A 97 0.76 13.31 4.24
CA LYS A 97 -0.48 13.31 3.44
C LYS A 97 -0.17 12.87 2.02
N TRP A 98 -1.13 12.24 1.38
CA TRP A 98 -1.02 11.87 -0.02
C TRP A 98 -1.14 13.08 -0.93
N SER A 99 -0.30 13.12 -1.96
CA SER A 99 -0.34 14.13 -2.99
C SER A 99 -0.16 13.49 -4.37
N TRP A 100 -1.04 13.82 -5.31
CA TRP A 100 -0.90 13.38 -6.70
C TRP A 100 0.37 13.92 -7.37
N ASP A 101 0.92 15.07 -6.90
CA ASP A 101 2.17 15.62 -7.42
C ASP A 101 3.39 14.74 -7.10
N ASN A 102 3.22 13.78 -6.19
CA ASN A 102 4.24 12.82 -5.78
C ASN A 102 4.20 11.51 -6.59
N VAL A 103 3.28 11.42 -7.58
CA VAL A 103 3.06 10.23 -8.39
C VAL A 103 3.15 10.61 -9.85
N TRP A 104 4.14 10.09 -10.58
CA TRP A 104 4.35 10.42 -11.99
C TRP A 104 5.19 9.36 -12.70
N VAL A 105 5.12 9.32 -14.03
CA VAL A 105 5.94 8.43 -14.86
C VAL A 105 7.05 9.25 -15.49
N ASP A 106 8.28 8.80 -15.35
CA ASP A 106 9.45 9.49 -15.89
C ASP A 106 9.71 9.16 -17.38
N ASP A 107 10.74 9.83 -17.94
CA ASP A 107 11.12 9.65 -19.35
C ASP A 107 11.66 8.23 -19.65
N ASP A 108 12.11 7.49 -18.63
CA ASP A 108 12.54 6.10 -18.74
C ASP A 108 11.36 5.11 -18.65
N GLY A 109 10.13 5.61 -18.42
CA GLY A 109 8.91 4.82 -18.33
C GLY A 109 8.74 4.15 -16.97
N LEU A 110 9.30 4.72 -15.92
CA LEU A 110 9.16 4.23 -14.56
C LEU A 110 8.10 5.04 -13.81
N LEU A 111 7.16 4.38 -13.16
CA LEU A 111 6.31 5.04 -12.17
C LEU A 111 7.16 5.39 -10.96
N ARG A 112 7.11 6.65 -10.56
CA ARG A 112 7.78 7.19 -9.38
C ARG A 112 6.77 7.52 -8.31
N LEU A 113 7.00 7.04 -7.11
CA LEU A 113 6.35 7.52 -5.90
C LEU A 113 7.40 8.25 -5.07
N GLU A 114 7.10 9.48 -4.67
CA GLU A 114 8.10 10.34 -4.03
C GLU A 114 7.67 10.81 -2.64
N LEU A 115 8.66 11.02 -1.78
CA LEU A 115 8.53 11.84 -0.59
C LEU A 115 8.99 13.25 -0.92
N ARG A 116 8.15 14.25 -0.62
CA ARG A 116 8.43 15.67 -0.88
C ARG A 116 8.09 16.55 0.32
N GLU A 117 8.80 17.65 0.43
CA GLU A 117 8.50 18.79 1.29
C GLU A 117 8.10 19.99 0.41
N PRO A 118 6.89 20.00 -0.18
CA PRO A 118 6.53 20.89 -1.27
C PRO A 118 6.52 22.36 -0.87
N ASN A 119 6.34 22.69 0.40
CA ASN A 119 6.25 24.07 0.88
C ASN A 119 7.51 24.54 1.64
N GLY A 120 8.47 23.65 1.90
CA GLY A 120 9.65 23.96 2.69
C GLY A 120 9.34 24.31 4.16
N ASP A 121 8.18 23.89 4.66
CA ASP A 121 7.69 24.16 6.01
C ASP A 121 7.71 22.92 6.91
N GLY A 122 8.32 21.83 6.43
CA GLY A 122 8.44 20.56 7.15
C GLY A 122 7.23 19.63 6.99
N ASN A 123 6.21 20.01 6.19
CA ASN A 123 5.08 19.14 5.90
C ASN A 123 5.45 18.15 4.79
N ILE A 124 5.59 16.90 5.15
CA ILE A 124 5.92 15.84 4.19
C ILE A 124 4.65 15.39 3.46
N THR A 125 4.79 15.15 2.14
CA THR A 125 3.77 14.47 1.33
C THR A 125 4.36 13.18 0.77
N GLY A 126 3.52 12.15 0.69
CA GLY A 126 3.85 10.84 0.12
C GLY A 126 3.10 10.59 -1.17
N GLY A 127 3.53 9.57 -1.91
CA GLY A 127 2.88 9.09 -3.13
C GLY A 127 2.10 7.81 -2.88
N GLU A 128 0.84 7.76 -3.31
CA GLU A 128 0.03 6.54 -3.35
C GLU A 128 -0.65 6.44 -4.71
N PHE A 129 -0.53 5.28 -5.36
CA PHE A 129 -1.14 4.98 -6.65
C PHE A 129 -1.93 3.67 -6.56
N ARG A 130 -3.19 3.67 -7.06
CA ARG A 130 -4.10 2.55 -6.86
C ARG A 130 -5.15 2.42 -7.95
N THR A 131 -5.72 1.23 -8.05
CA THR A 131 -6.83 0.96 -8.97
C THR A 131 -8.15 1.53 -8.47
N TYR A 132 -9.05 1.88 -9.39
CA TYR A 132 -10.46 2.14 -9.05
C TYR A 132 -11.23 0.85 -8.79
N GLY A 133 -10.94 -0.20 -9.58
CA GLY A 133 -11.57 -1.51 -9.48
C GLY A 133 -10.93 -2.37 -8.41
N THR A 134 -11.66 -3.40 -8.00
CA THR A 134 -11.20 -4.47 -7.10
C THR A 134 -10.97 -5.75 -7.88
N TYR A 135 -10.10 -6.60 -7.34
CA TYR A 135 -9.66 -7.85 -7.93
C TYR A 135 -9.72 -8.95 -6.86
N GLY A 136 -10.08 -10.17 -7.27
CA GLY A 136 -10.20 -11.34 -6.41
C GLY A 136 -8.97 -12.24 -6.44
N HIS A 137 -9.21 -13.52 -6.24
CA HIS A 137 -8.17 -14.53 -6.27
C HIS A 137 -7.39 -14.51 -7.58
N GLY A 138 -6.07 -14.71 -7.50
CA GLY A 138 -5.17 -14.69 -8.64
C GLY A 138 -3.72 -14.48 -8.24
N TYR A 139 -2.88 -14.23 -9.24
CA TYR A 139 -1.47 -13.91 -9.06
C TYR A 139 -1.24 -12.41 -9.25
N TYR A 140 -0.66 -11.78 -8.27
CA TYR A 140 -0.30 -10.36 -8.23
C TYR A 140 1.21 -10.23 -8.26
N SER A 141 1.72 -9.34 -9.09
CA SER A 141 3.16 -9.16 -9.22
C SER A 141 3.53 -7.72 -9.54
N VAL A 142 4.69 -7.32 -9.08
CA VAL A 142 5.28 -5.99 -9.27
C VAL A 142 6.78 -6.13 -9.53
N ARG A 143 7.32 -5.28 -10.40
CA ARG A 143 8.76 -5.10 -10.51
C ARG A 143 9.12 -3.71 -10.02
N MET A 144 9.84 -3.65 -8.91
CA MET A 144 10.07 -2.40 -8.19
C MET A 144 11.46 -2.31 -7.58
N LYS A 145 11.82 -1.08 -7.21
CA LYS A 145 13.00 -0.74 -6.44
C LYS A 145 12.60 0.20 -5.31
N PRO A 146 12.64 -0.24 -4.04
CA PRO A 146 12.19 0.56 -2.91
C PRO A 146 13.18 1.69 -2.57
N MET A 147 12.70 2.69 -1.85
CA MET A 147 13.53 3.71 -1.25
C MET A 147 14.21 3.18 0.01
N LYS A 148 15.52 3.41 0.14
CA LYS A 148 16.28 3.10 1.35
C LYS A 148 16.45 4.35 2.20
N ALA A 149 15.76 4.40 3.33
CA ALA A 149 15.92 5.45 4.36
C ALA A 149 15.22 5.02 5.65
N ASP A 150 15.81 5.30 6.80
CA ASP A 150 15.21 5.03 8.10
C ASP A 150 13.79 5.63 8.20
N GLY A 151 12.85 4.82 8.65
CA GLY A 151 11.46 5.27 8.87
C GLY A 151 10.67 5.51 7.60
N VAL A 152 11.06 4.93 6.47
CA VAL A 152 10.34 5.02 5.19
C VAL A 152 9.85 3.65 4.76
N ILE A 153 8.62 3.56 4.27
CA ILE A 153 8.01 2.33 3.77
C ILE A 153 7.70 2.49 2.29
N SER A 154 8.11 1.51 1.47
CA SER A 154 7.75 1.35 0.06
C SER A 154 7.00 0.05 -0.10
N SER A 155 5.80 0.06 -0.70
CA SER A 155 4.97 -1.15 -0.76
C SER A 155 4.30 -1.41 -2.10
N PHE A 156 3.95 -2.68 -2.29
CA PHE A 156 2.96 -3.18 -3.23
C PHE A 156 2.00 -4.09 -2.46
N PHE A 157 0.71 -3.81 -2.52
CA PHE A 157 -0.27 -4.51 -1.71
C PHE A 157 -1.65 -4.50 -2.35
N THR A 158 -2.55 -5.30 -1.80
CA THR A 158 -3.96 -5.20 -2.10
C THR A 158 -4.73 -4.86 -0.84
N TYR A 159 -5.86 -4.12 -1.00
CA TYR A 159 -6.61 -3.61 0.14
C TYR A 159 -8.08 -3.42 -0.17
N THR A 160 -8.94 -3.73 0.80
CA THR A 160 -10.34 -3.30 0.80
C THR A 160 -10.75 -2.68 2.12
N ASN A 161 -11.61 -1.68 2.03
CA ASN A 161 -12.13 -0.94 3.19
C ASN A 161 -13.14 -1.77 4.02
N ARG A 162 -13.45 -1.25 5.21
CA ARG A 162 -14.59 -1.74 6.00
C ARG A 162 -15.87 -1.86 5.13
N PRO A 163 -16.70 -2.89 5.34
CA PRO A 163 -16.74 -3.71 6.55
C PRO A 163 -15.71 -4.85 6.61
N HIS A 164 -15.09 -5.22 5.51
CA HIS A 164 -14.18 -6.37 5.46
C HIS A 164 -12.79 -6.04 6.04
N TRP A 165 -12.15 -4.98 5.52
CA TRP A 165 -10.75 -4.67 5.83
C TRP A 165 -9.84 -5.89 5.66
N ASP A 166 -9.77 -6.33 4.43
CA ASP A 166 -8.86 -7.39 3.97
C ASP A 166 -7.66 -6.73 3.26
N GLU A 167 -6.46 -7.28 3.45
CA GLU A 167 -5.21 -6.72 2.92
C GLU A 167 -4.17 -7.84 2.72
N ILE A 168 -3.31 -7.71 1.70
CA ILE A 168 -2.17 -8.61 1.47
C ILE A 168 -0.98 -7.76 1.05
N ASP A 169 0.13 -7.86 1.79
CA ASP A 169 1.22 -6.91 1.74
C ASP A 169 2.54 -7.48 1.26
N ILE A 170 3.28 -6.65 0.53
CA ILE A 170 4.71 -6.71 0.27
C ILE A 170 5.28 -5.35 0.66
N GLU A 171 6.04 -5.28 1.75
CA GLU A 171 6.53 -4.04 2.32
C GLU A 171 8.05 -4.05 2.46
N PHE A 172 8.69 -2.98 1.99
CA PHE A 172 10.09 -2.71 2.25
C PHE A 172 10.20 -1.67 3.35
N LEU A 173 10.79 -2.08 4.46
CA LEU A 173 11.15 -1.20 5.55
C LEU A 173 12.51 -0.60 5.23
N GLY A 174 12.55 0.70 4.99
CA GLY A 174 13.71 1.37 4.39
C GLY A 174 14.96 1.44 5.28
N ASP A 175 14.86 1.09 6.56
CA ASP A 175 15.99 0.93 7.47
C ASP A 175 16.88 -0.27 7.09
N ASP A 176 16.29 -1.33 6.49
CA ASP A 176 17.02 -2.51 6.02
C ASP A 176 16.40 -3.12 4.75
N THR A 177 16.73 -2.57 3.59
CA THR A 177 16.24 -3.04 2.28
C THR A 177 16.88 -4.36 1.80
N THR A 178 17.67 -5.05 2.63
CA THR A 178 18.11 -6.44 2.39
C THR A 178 17.03 -7.47 2.80
N LYS A 179 15.90 -6.97 3.29
CA LYS A 179 14.74 -7.73 3.74
C LYS A 179 13.47 -7.21 3.08
N VAL A 180 12.47 -8.06 2.99
CA VAL A 180 11.09 -7.71 2.66
C VAL A 180 10.16 -8.28 3.72
N GLN A 181 9.16 -7.53 4.13
CA GLN A 181 8.10 -7.99 5.01
C GLN A 181 6.88 -8.37 4.18
N PHE A 182 6.35 -9.54 4.42
CA PHE A 182 5.03 -9.98 3.97
C PHE A 182 4.06 -9.94 5.14
N ASN A 183 2.82 -9.60 4.86
CA ASN A 183 1.78 -9.58 5.87
C ASN A 183 0.41 -9.77 5.20
N TYR A 184 -0.63 -10.00 5.98
CA TYR A 184 -2.01 -9.93 5.53
C TYR A 184 -2.96 -9.67 6.70
N TYR A 185 -4.12 -9.11 6.38
CA TYR A 185 -5.22 -8.87 7.30
C TYR A 185 -6.49 -9.50 6.75
N THR A 186 -7.28 -10.09 7.64
CA THR A 186 -8.60 -10.63 7.33
C THR A 186 -9.61 -10.06 8.30
N GLU A 187 -10.61 -9.35 7.79
CA GLU A 187 -11.61 -8.63 8.58
C GLU A 187 -11.00 -7.68 9.64
N GLY A 188 -9.81 -7.15 9.35
CA GLY A 188 -9.05 -6.25 10.21
C GLY A 188 -8.18 -6.92 11.27
N GLU A 189 -8.15 -8.23 11.31
CA GLU A 189 -7.26 -8.99 12.19
C GLU A 189 -5.94 -9.25 11.45
N GLY A 190 -4.82 -8.78 12.00
CA GLY A 190 -3.45 -8.93 11.51
C GLY A 190 -2.62 -9.84 12.42
N GLY A 191 -1.29 -9.64 12.40
CA GLY A 191 -0.35 -10.43 13.20
C GLY A 191 0.24 -11.60 12.41
N HIS A 192 0.31 -11.43 11.09
CA HIS A 192 0.80 -12.44 10.15
C HIS A 192 2.12 -12.00 9.50
N GLU A 193 2.87 -11.10 10.15
CA GLU A 193 4.11 -10.56 9.63
C GLU A 193 5.16 -11.67 9.47
N PHE A 194 5.75 -11.72 8.27
CA PHE A 194 6.86 -12.62 7.95
C PHE A 194 7.96 -11.83 7.24
N VAL A 195 9.18 -11.85 7.80
CA VAL A 195 10.34 -11.16 7.22
C VAL A 195 11.18 -12.16 6.45
N TYR A 196 11.39 -11.88 5.16
CA TYR A 196 12.24 -12.67 4.28
C TYR A 196 13.55 -11.95 3.98
N HIS A 197 14.69 -12.65 4.11
CA HIS A 197 16.02 -12.13 3.79
C HIS A 197 16.33 -12.38 2.32
N LEU A 198 16.54 -11.31 1.56
CA LEU A 198 16.69 -11.34 0.10
C LEU A 198 18.05 -11.89 -0.36
N GLY A 199 19.11 -11.67 0.41
CA GLY A 199 20.49 -11.96 0.00
C GLY A 199 21.11 -10.89 -0.88
N TYR A 200 20.40 -9.80 -1.14
CA TYR A 200 20.82 -8.59 -1.87
C TYR A 200 20.14 -7.36 -1.24
N ASP A 201 20.55 -6.16 -1.67
CA ASP A 201 19.90 -4.90 -1.29
C ASP A 201 18.89 -4.49 -2.39
N ALA A 202 17.58 -4.59 -2.10
CA ALA A 202 16.51 -4.29 -3.05
C ALA A 202 16.50 -2.84 -3.53
N SER A 203 17.15 -1.91 -2.82
CA SER A 203 17.24 -0.50 -3.23
C SER A 203 18.25 -0.24 -4.36
N GLU A 204 19.09 -1.22 -4.70
CA GLU A 204 20.15 -1.05 -5.71
C GLU A 204 19.66 -1.41 -7.12
N GLU A 205 18.85 -2.48 -7.25
CA GLU A 205 18.39 -3.00 -8.55
C GLU A 205 16.89 -3.32 -8.53
N PHE A 206 16.28 -3.43 -9.70
CA PHE A 206 14.89 -3.86 -9.84
C PHE A 206 14.77 -5.37 -9.68
N HIS A 207 13.83 -5.79 -8.84
CA HIS A 207 13.46 -7.19 -8.65
C HIS A 207 11.96 -7.35 -8.74
N SER A 208 11.49 -8.57 -9.03
CA SER A 208 10.07 -8.87 -9.02
C SER A 208 9.64 -9.48 -7.68
N TYR A 209 8.49 -9.02 -7.22
CA TYR A 209 7.85 -9.50 -6.01
C TYR A 209 6.38 -9.77 -6.31
N GLY A 210 5.82 -10.81 -5.72
CA GLY A 210 4.43 -11.14 -5.99
C GLY A 210 3.81 -12.04 -4.95
N PHE A 211 2.51 -12.25 -5.07
CA PHE A 211 1.80 -13.26 -4.30
C PHE A 211 0.70 -13.91 -5.14
N GLU A 212 0.50 -15.19 -4.91
CA GLU A 212 -0.65 -15.94 -5.40
C GLU A 212 -1.66 -16.08 -4.28
N TRP A 213 -2.83 -15.53 -4.49
CA TRP A 213 -3.92 -15.57 -3.54
C TRP A 213 -5.04 -16.48 -4.07
N THR A 214 -5.37 -17.50 -3.27
CA THR A 214 -6.44 -18.47 -3.54
C THR A 214 -7.43 -18.48 -2.38
N GLU A 215 -8.51 -19.23 -2.50
CA GLU A 215 -9.46 -19.44 -1.40
C GLU A 215 -8.79 -19.99 -0.12
N ASN A 216 -7.71 -20.75 -0.25
CA ASN A 216 -7.14 -21.55 0.84
C ASN A 216 -5.69 -21.17 1.20
N SER A 217 -5.08 -20.24 0.46
CA SER A 217 -3.68 -19.90 0.70
C SER A 217 -3.27 -18.57 0.07
N ILE A 218 -2.22 -17.97 0.64
CA ILE A 218 -1.41 -16.93 0.00
C ILE A 218 0.02 -17.49 -0.09
N ILE A 219 0.62 -17.39 -1.28
CA ILE A 219 2.01 -17.79 -1.51
C ILE A 219 2.76 -16.57 -2.03
N TRP A 220 3.81 -16.14 -1.32
CA TRP A 220 4.65 -15.01 -1.77
C TRP A 220 5.85 -15.50 -2.57
N TYR A 221 6.25 -14.68 -3.54
CA TYR A 221 7.32 -14.96 -4.49
C TYR A 221 8.33 -13.81 -4.53
N VAL A 222 9.60 -14.14 -4.67
CA VAL A 222 10.70 -13.21 -4.95
C VAL A 222 11.42 -13.71 -6.18
N ASP A 223 11.56 -12.85 -7.21
CA ASP A 223 12.13 -13.22 -8.52
C ASP A 223 11.56 -14.54 -9.07
N GLY A 224 10.24 -14.67 -8.96
CA GLY A 224 9.47 -15.82 -9.42
C GLY A 224 9.59 -17.08 -8.58
N LYS A 225 10.36 -17.09 -7.50
CA LYS A 225 10.52 -18.25 -6.60
C LYS A 225 9.60 -18.14 -5.40
N PRO A 226 8.85 -19.19 -5.03
CA PRO A 226 8.03 -19.19 -3.83
C PRO A 226 8.92 -19.14 -2.58
N VAL A 227 8.63 -18.22 -1.66
CA VAL A 227 9.46 -17.97 -0.46
C VAL A 227 8.70 -18.05 0.86
N HIS A 228 7.36 -17.89 0.82
CA HIS A 228 6.50 -18.01 1.98
C HIS A 228 5.11 -18.46 1.60
N LYS A 229 4.40 -19.14 2.52
CA LYS A 229 3.02 -19.59 2.35
C LYS A 229 2.23 -19.45 3.64
N ALA A 230 1.04 -18.86 3.53
CA ALA A 230 0.02 -18.83 4.57
C ALA A 230 -1.20 -19.65 4.16
N THR A 231 -1.84 -20.33 5.13
CA THR A 231 -3.00 -21.20 4.90
C THR A 231 -4.10 -21.02 5.95
N ALA A 232 -3.95 -20.08 6.85
CA ALA A 232 -4.92 -19.75 7.89
C ALA A 232 -5.46 -18.34 7.68
N ASP A 233 -6.69 -18.11 8.04
CA ASP A 233 -7.33 -16.79 8.06
C ASP A 233 -7.17 -15.99 6.75
N ILE A 234 -7.34 -16.67 5.60
CA ILE A 234 -7.09 -16.09 4.28
C ILE A 234 -8.18 -15.04 3.94
N PRO A 235 -7.80 -13.85 3.45
CA PRO A 235 -8.72 -12.82 2.96
C PRO A 235 -9.68 -13.33 1.91
N THR A 236 -10.90 -12.82 1.89
CA THR A 236 -11.96 -13.29 0.99
C THR A 236 -12.60 -12.21 0.13
N ALA A 237 -12.52 -10.95 0.54
CA ALA A 237 -13.12 -9.84 -0.19
C ALA A 237 -12.21 -9.36 -1.32
N GLU A 238 -12.79 -9.02 -2.47
CA GLU A 238 -12.04 -8.38 -3.56
C GLU A 238 -11.38 -7.07 -3.09
N GLN A 239 -10.15 -6.80 -3.56
CA GLN A 239 -9.27 -5.75 -3.08
C GLN A 239 -8.76 -4.88 -4.23
N GLN A 240 -8.52 -3.59 -3.97
CA GLN A 240 -7.80 -2.72 -4.89
C GLN A 240 -6.31 -3.09 -4.91
N ILE A 241 -5.65 -2.94 -6.05
CA ILE A 241 -4.19 -3.02 -6.13
C ILE A 241 -3.63 -1.64 -5.81
N MET A 242 -2.65 -1.59 -4.92
CA MET A 242 -2.11 -0.35 -4.39
C MET A 242 -0.58 -0.39 -4.30
N MET A 243 0.03 0.78 -4.49
CA MET A 243 1.46 1.05 -4.29
C MET A 243 1.58 2.35 -3.51
N ASN A 244 2.46 2.41 -2.52
CA ASN A 244 2.69 3.66 -1.81
C ASN A 244 4.15 3.83 -1.36
N LEU A 245 4.48 5.08 -1.05
CA LEU A 245 5.73 5.50 -0.40
C LEU A 245 5.38 6.53 0.66
N TRP A 246 5.72 6.24 1.91
CA TRP A 246 5.38 7.07 3.05
C TRP A 246 6.38 6.96 4.19
N PRO A 247 6.58 8.04 4.98
CA PRO A 247 7.38 7.98 6.19
C PRO A 247 6.52 7.59 7.39
N ILE A 248 7.12 6.90 8.35
CA ILE A 248 6.49 6.65 9.65
C ILE A 248 6.30 7.98 10.41
N ALA A 249 5.21 8.09 11.16
CA ALA A 249 4.95 9.24 12.01
C ALA A 249 5.94 9.28 13.18
N GLU A 250 6.21 10.47 13.73
CA GLU A 250 7.03 10.63 14.93
C GLU A 250 6.50 9.82 16.13
N SER A 251 5.18 9.61 16.18
CA SER A 251 4.51 8.76 17.18
C SER A 251 4.39 7.31 16.79
N GLY A 252 4.92 6.92 15.63
CA GLY A 252 4.89 5.55 15.15
C GLY A 252 5.80 4.61 15.94
N PRO A 253 5.74 3.30 15.68
CA PRO A 253 6.55 2.32 16.41
C PRO A 253 8.02 2.41 16.00
N ASP A 254 8.88 2.88 16.89
CA ASP A 254 10.33 3.11 16.67
C ASP A 254 11.12 1.88 16.20
N ASN A 255 10.61 0.68 16.45
CA ASN A 255 11.33 -0.57 16.20
C ASN A 255 10.83 -1.34 14.97
N TRP A 256 9.92 -0.77 14.19
CA TRP A 256 9.37 -1.47 13.02
C TRP A 256 10.16 -1.14 11.75
N ALA A 257 10.21 0.13 11.35
CA ALA A 257 10.88 0.58 10.12
C ALA A 257 11.99 1.61 10.38
N GLY A 258 12.46 1.72 11.62
CA GLY A 258 13.37 2.78 12.05
C GLY A 258 12.65 4.09 12.35
N VAL A 259 13.39 5.17 12.47
CA VAL A 259 12.89 6.51 12.81
C VAL A 259 13.09 7.44 11.62
N TYR A 260 12.02 8.01 11.10
CA TYR A 260 12.11 8.95 9.99
C TYR A 260 12.91 10.20 10.36
N LYS A 261 13.91 10.55 9.54
CA LYS A 261 14.86 11.65 9.78
C LYS A 261 14.69 12.82 8.81
N GLY A 262 13.63 12.82 7.99
CA GLY A 262 13.39 13.86 7.00
C GLY A 262 14.01 13.56 5.63
N ASP A 263 14.45 12.33 5.37
CA ASP A 263 14.99 11.93 4.08
C ASP A 263 13.92 11.98 2.99
N LEU A 264 14.22 12.67 1.90
CA LEU A 264 13.37 12.73 0.70
C LEU A 264 13.94 11.80 -0.36
N GLY A 265 13.06 11.19 -1.15
CA GLY A 265 13.50 10.26 -2.19
C GLY A 265 12.34 9.58 -2.89
N THR A 266 12.65 8.49 -3.59
CA THR A 266 11.75 7.87 -4.55
C THR A 266 11.80 6.36 -4.46
N ALA A 267 10.62 5.73 -4.52
CA ALA A 267 10.45 4.34 -4.91
C ALA A 267 10.07 4.26 -6.39
N TYR A 268 10.59 3.27 -7.10
CA TYR A 268 10.45 3.10 -8.55
C TYR A 268 9.71 1.82 -8.86
N TYR A 269 8.79 1.87 -9.83
CA TYR A 269 8.04 0.72 -10.31
C TYR A 269 8.12 0.66 -11.83
N GLU A 270 8.59 -0.47 -12.34
CA GLU A 270 8.72 -0.72 -13.77
C GLU A 270 7.38 -1.20 -14.36
N TRP A 271 6.71 -2.10 -13.64
CA TRP A 271 5.37 -2.58 -13.96
C TRP A 271 4.68 -3.19 -12.72
N ALA A 272 3.37 -3.32 -12.80
CA ALA A 272 2.56 -4.12 -11.89
C ALA A 272 1.58 -4.97 -12.70
N GLY A 273 1.32 -6.19 -12.29
CA GLY A 273 0.51 -7.15 -13.03
C GLY A 273 -0.44 -7.96 -12.16
N PHE A 274 -1.48 -8.50 -12.82
CA PHE A 274 -2.49 -9.35 -12.20
C PHE A 274 -2.98 -10.39 -13.20
N ASP A 275 -2.91 -11.65 -12.82
CA ASP A 275 -3.55 -12.78 -13.51
C ASP A 275 -4.70 -13.29 -12.63
N PRO A 276 -5.96 -13.27 -13.10
CA PRO A 276 -7.06 -13.87 -12.35
C PRO A 276 -6.84 -15.37 -12.18
N ALA A 277 -7.31 -15.93 -11.08
CA ALA A 277 -7.43 -17.38 -10.95
C ALA A 277 -8.42 -17.92 -12.00
N ASP A 278 -8.17 -19.13 -12.53
CA ASP A 278 -9.04 -19.83 -13.48
C ASP A 278 -10.43 -20.16 -12.90
#